data_d18f39d02d0e365e9dfbe281dbe16207
#
_entry.id   d18f39d02d0e365e9dfbe281dbe16207
#
_cell.length_a   1.000
_cell.length_b   1.000
_cell.length_c   1.000
_cell.angle_alpha   90.00
_cell.angle_beta   90.00
_cell.angle_gamma   90.00
#
_symmetry.space_group_name_H-M   'P 1'
#
loop_
_entity.id
_entity.type
_entity.pdbx_description
1 polymer ?
#
loop_
_entity_poly.entity_id
_entity_poly.type
_entity_poly.pdbx_seq_one_letter_code
_entity_poly.pdbx_strand_id
1 'polypeptide(L)'
;MEFQEFKNLVTRKAEAMGLTHYELYYQAEASTSVSAFQHEINEFSSALEGGVCFRCIVNGKMGYASTQALTPEQASAIVERAMDNAAALEAEEQVLLVEGGKTYAPLNREPYALPETQALIDTVLSTQEKLYAADPMV
;
A
#
# COMPACT_ATOMS: atom_id res chain seq x y z
N MET A 1 8.84 -9.98 -7.08
CA MET A 1 7.97 -10.26 -8.25
C MET A 1 6.95 -9.16 -8.41
N GLU A 2 6.33 -9.05 -9.57
CA GLU A 2 5.24 -8.12 -9.80
C GLU A 2 3.97 -8.53 -9.02
N PHE A 3 3.14 -7.55 -8.65
CA PHE A 3 1.92 -7.82 -7.87
C PHE A 3 0.96 -8.81 -8.55
N GLN A 4 0.84 -8.77 -9.88
CA GLN A 4 -0.05 -9.68 -10.60
C GLN A 4 0.39 -11.15 -10.48
N GLU A 5 1.69 -11.40 -10.48
CA GLU A 5 2.24 -12.76 -10.27
C GLU A 5 1.99 -13.22 -8.83
N PHE A 6 2.23 -12.33 -7.86
CA PHE A 6 1.96 -12.59 -6.45
C PHE A 6 0.48 -12.91 -6.22
N LYS A 7 -0.43 -12.09 -6.77
CA LYS A 7 -1.88 -12.31 -6.72
C LYS A 7 -2.25 -13.71 -7.23
N ASN A 8 -1.69 -14.12 -8.38
CA ASN A 8 -1.97 -15.42 -8.95
C ASN A 8 -1.53 -16.59 -8.05
N LEU A 9 -0.40 -16.43 -7.34
CA LEU A 9 0.08 -17.42 -6.37
C LEU A 9 -0.83 -17.48 -5.14
N VAL A 10 -1.22 -16.34 -4.59
CA VAL A 10 -2.14 -16.24 -3.45
C VAL A 10 -3.49 -16.87 -3.79
N THR A 11 -4.06 -16.52 -4.95
CA THR A 11 -5.35 -17.07 -5.41
C THR A 11 -5.29 -18.59 -5.50
N ARG A 12 -4.28 -19.15 -6.18
CA ARG A 12 -4.09 -20.61 -6.29
C ARG A 12 -3.95 -21.28 -4.93
N LYS A 13 -3.21 -20.66 -4.01
CA LYS A 13 -3.03 -21.21 -2.65
C LYS A 13 -4.35 -21.17 -1.87
N ALA A 14 -5.10 -20.07 -1.94
CA ALA A 14 -6.39 -19.91 -1.27
C ALA A 14 -7.41 -20.96 -1.77
N GLU A 15 -7.51 -21.14 -3.08
CA GLU A 15 -8.36 -22.15 -3.71
C GLU A 15 -7.96 -23.58 -3.33
N ALA A 16 -6.66 -23.88 -3.33
CA ALA A 16 -6.13 -25.19 -2.93
C ALA A 16 -6.42 -25.51 -1.45
N MET A 17 -6.55 -24.48 -0.60
CA MET A 17 -6.94 -24.62 0.81
C MET A 17 -8.47 -24.58 1.02
N GLY A 18 -9.27 -24.52 -0.06
CA GLY A 18 -10.72 -24.57 0.00
C GLY A 18 -11.39 -23.24 0.42
N LEU A 19 -10.68 -22.13 0.37
CA LEU A 19 -11.25 -20.83 0.66
C LEU A 19 -12.16 -20.37 -0.48
N THR A 20 -13.38 -19.98 -0.15
CA THR A 20 -14.39 -19.45 -1.08
C THR A 20 -14.65 -17.96 -0.89
N HIS A 21 -14.33 -17.43 0.29
CA HIS A 21 -14.54 -16.04 0.65
C HIS A 21 -13.21 -15.45 1.10
N TYR A 22 -12.56 -14.70 0.23
CA TYR A 22 -11.29 -14.01 0.51
C TYR A 22 -11.14 -12.75 -0.32
N GLU A 23 -10.29 -11.88 0.14
CA GLU A 23 -9.95 -10.60 -0.50
C GLU A 23 -8.45 -10.37 -0.41
N LEU A 24 -7.89 -9.82 -1.46
CA LEU A 24 -6.51 -9.36 -1.52
C LEU A 24 -6.50 -7.86 -1.81
N TYR A 25 -5.93 -7.09 -0.90
CA TYR A 25 -5.74 -5.64 -1.04
C TYR A 25 -4.25 -5.34 -1.20
N TYR A 26 -3.91 -4.56 -2.22
CA TYR A 26 -2.55 -4.11 -2.49
C TYR A 26 -2.50 -2.60 -2.51
N GLN A 27 -1.49 -2.04 -1.85
CA GLN A 27 -1.16 -0.63 -1.92
C GLN A 27 0.34 -0.47 -2.12
N ALA A 28 0.73 0.49 -2.96
CA ALA A 28 2.10 0.95 -3.10
C ALA A 28 2.08 2.47 -3.25
N GLU A 29 2.98 3.13 -2.56
CA GLU A 29 3.13 4.58 -2.56
C GLU A 29 4.60 4.97 -2.64
N ALA A 30 4.92 5.87 -3.55
CA ALA A 30 6.23 6.51 -3.61
C ALA A 30 6.07 7.95 -3.12
N SER A 31 6.88 8.35 -2.15
CA SER A 31 6.89 9.69 -1.60
C SER A 31 8.27 10.31 -1.61
N THR A 32 8.35 11.59 -1.88
CA THR A 32 9.57 12.39 -1.74
C THR A 32 9.22 13.68 -1.03
N SER A 33 9.94 13.99 0.03
CA SER A 33 9.80 15.22 0.81
C SER A 33 11.12 15.98 0.88
N VAL A 34 11.04 17.27 0.69
CA VAL A 34 12.18 18.18 0.76
C VAL A 34 11.79 19.37 1.63
N SER A 35 12.59 19.73 2.60
CA SER A 35 12.43 20.96 3.37
C SER A 35 13.71 21.79 3.34
N ALA A 36 13.57 23.12 3.39
CA ALA A 36 14.71 24.05 3.46
C ALA A 36 14.57 24.97 4.67
N PHE A 37 15.72 25.30 5.24
CA PHE A 37 15.84 26.27 6.32
C PHE A 37 17.16 27.06 6.15
N GLN A 38 17.11 28.36 6.30
CA GLN A 38 18.28 29.27 6.18
C GLN A 38 19.10 29.06 4.88
N HIS A 39 18.40 28.97 3.73
CA HIS A 39 18.96 28.79 2.38
C HIS A 39 19.64 27.43 2.14
N GLU A 40 19.45 26.47 3.03
CA GLU A 40 19.99 25.12 2.89
C GLU A 40 18.89 24.06 2.97
N ILE A 41 19.12 22.90 2.37
CA ILE A 41 18.23 21.77 2.56
C ILE A 41 18.39 21.24 3.98
N ASN A 42 17.31 21.34 4.75
CA ASN A 42 17.25 20.91 6.13
C ASN A 42 16.88 19.42 6.26
N GLU A 43 15.97 18.95 5.42
CA GLU A 43 15.53 17.57 5.43
C GLU A 43 15.23 17.09 4.00
N PHE A 44 15.63 15.88 3.73
CA PHE A 44 15.30 15.17 2.51
C PHE A 44 14.90 13.73 2.87
N SER A 45 13.75 13.29 2.40
CA SER A 45 13.35 11.88 2.49
C SER A 45 12.78 11.40 1.17
N SER A 46 13.09 10.16 0.83
CA SER A 46 12.48 9.47 -0.32
C SER A 46 12.17 8.05 0.12
N ALA A 47 10.92 7.66 -0.01
CA ALA A 47 10.45 6.35 0.44
C ALA A 47 9.57 5.70 -0.63
N LEU A 48 9.70 4.39 -0.76
CA LEU A 48 8.77 3.53 -1.47
C LEU A 48 8.17 2.58 -0.44
N GLU A 49 6.90 2.78 -0.14
CA GLU A 49 6.18 2.00 0.85
C GLU A 49 5.05 1.24 0.18
N GLY A 50 4.75 0.05 0.69
CA GLY A 50 3.65 -0.72 0.16
C GLY A 50 3.56 -2.10 0.78
N GLY A 51 2.49 -2.79 0.43
CA GLY A 51 2.27 -4.13 0.92
C GLY A 51 0.95 -4.72 0.45
N VAL A 52 0.77 -5.95 0.84
CA VAL A 52 -0.42 -6.75 0.55
C VAL A 52 -1.06 -7.16 1.86
N CYS A 53 -2.37 -6.99 1.94
CA CYS A 53 -3.21 -7.55 2.98
C CYS A 53 -4.11 -8.62 2.36
N PHE A 54 -4.18 -9.76 2.99
CA PHE A 54 -5.09 -10.86 2.66
C PHE A 54 -6.09 -11.06 3.79
N ARG A 55 -7.37 -11.14 3.45
CA ARG A 55 -8.46 -11.45 4.38
C ARG A 55 -9.22 -12.67 3.88
N CYS A 56 -9.66 -13.52 4.80
CA CYS A 56 -10.50 -14.67 4.47
C CYS A 56 -11.52 -14.94 5.57
N ILE A 57 -12.60 -15.63 5.20
CA ILE A 57 -13.60 -16.10 6.17
C ILE A 57 -13.44 -17.62 6.29
N VAL A 58 -13.21 -18.08 7.51
CA VAL A 58 -13.12 -19.49 7.87
C VAL A 58 -14.12 -19.76 9.02
N ASN A 59 -15.09 -20.61 8.78
CA ASN A 59 -16.12 -20.95 9.78
C ASN A 59 -16.83 -19.72 10.39
N GLY A 60 -17.14 -18.72 9.53
CA GLY A 60 -17.81 -17.49 9.97
C GLY A 60 -16.91 -16.45 10.66
N LYS A 61 -15.61 -16.72 10.77
CA LYS A 61 -14.62 -15.85 11.40
C LYS A 61 -13.70 -15.24 10.37
N MET A 62 -13.37 -13.96 10.49
CA MET A 62 -12.46 -13.28 9.58
C MET A 62 -11.03 -13.38 10.07
N GLY A 63 -10.17 -14.03 9.28
CA GLY A 63 -8.74 -14.00 9.43
C GLY A 63 -8.10 -12.99 8.49
N TYR A 64 -6.97 -12.45 8.93
CA TYR A 64 -6.27 -11.39 8.23
C TYR A 64 -4.77 -11.52 8.46
N ALA A 65 -4.00 -11.30 7.40
CA ALA A 65 -2.54 -11.22 7.44
C ALA A 65 -2.02 -10.24 6.39
N SER A 66 -0.84 -9.69 6.61
CA SER A 66 -0.19 -8.77 5.68
C SER A 66 1.29 -9.10 5.46
N THR A 67 1.83 -8.61 4.34
CA THR A 67 3.25 -8.68 4.01
C THR A 67 3.65 -7.52 3.10
N GLN A 68 4.88 -7.05 3.24
CA GLN A 68 5.50 -6.09 2.30
C GLN A 68 6.34 -6.81 1.23
N ALA A 69 6.70 -8.06 1.46
CA ALA A 69 7.54 -8.81 0.55
C ALA A 69 6.70 -9.62 -0.45
N LEU A 70 6.80 -9.27 -1.72
CA LEU A 70 6.13 -10.00 -2.81
C LEU A 70 7.04 -11.14 -3.29
N THR A 71 7.05 -12.26 -2.54
CA THR A 71 7.79 -13.47 -2.88
C THR A 71 6.88 -14.69 -2.91
N PRO A 72 7.25 -15.80 -3.60
CA PRO A 72 6.42 -17.01 -3.64
C PRO A 72 6.16 -17.59 -2.25
N GLU A 73 7.15 -17.54 -1.36
CA GLU A 73 7.04 -18.02 0.01
C GLU A 73 6.01 -17.20 0.79
N GLN A 74 6.05 -15.88 0.64
CA GLN A 74 5.09 -14.98 1.31
C GLN A 74 3.69 -15.11 0.74
N ALA A 75 3.54 -15.43 -0.55
CA ALA A 75 2.22 -15.71 -1.14
C ALA A 75 1.55 -16.92 -0.50
N SER A 76 2.31 -17.96 -0.14
CA SER A 76 1.78 -19.10 0.61
C SER A 76 1.53 -18.76 2.08
N ALA A 77 2.52 -18.15 2.72
CA ALA A 77 2.49 -17.86 4.15
C ALA A 77 1.39 -16.87 4.55
N ILE A 78 1.04 -15.89 3.70
CA ILE A 78 -0.01 -14.91 4.01
C ILE A 78 -1.40 -15.57 4.09
N VAL A 79 -1.67 -16.57 3.25
CA VAL A 79 -2.93 -17.31 3.26
C VAL A 79 -3.00 -18.18 4.53
N GLU A 80 -1.95 -18.94 4.82
CA GLU A 80 -1.88 -19.80 6.00
C GLU A 80 -2.04 -18.99 7.29
N ARG A 81 -1.30 -17.88 7.44
CA ARG A 81 -1.40 -17.01 8.61
C ARG A 81 -2.80 -16.40 8.78
N ALA A 82 -3.46 -16.01 7.69
CA ALA A 82 -4.81 -15.47 7.79
C ALA A 82 -5.81 -16.55 8.26
N MET A 83 -5.67 -17.78 7.78
CA MET A 83 -6.50 -18.90 8.22
C MET A 83 -6.26 -19.25 9.69
N ASP A 84 -5.01 -19.28 10.12
CA ASP A 84 -4.64 -19.53 11.53
C ASP A 84 -5.19 -18.43 12.44
N ASN A 85 -5.10 -17.17 12.01
CA ASN A 85 -5.67 -16.03 12.73
C ASN A 85 -7.19 -16.13 12.84
N ALA A 86 -7.90 -16.56 11.78
CA ALA A 86 -9.34 -16.81 11.85
C ALA A 86 -9.68 -17.93 12.84
N ALA A 87 -8.89 -19.00 12.83
CA ALA A 87 -9.10 -20.14 13.74
C ALA A 87 -8.88 -19.77 15.22
N ALA A 88 -7.98 -18.85 15.49
CA ALA A 88 -7.66 -18.38 16.84
C ALA A 88 -8.72 -17.43 17.47
N LEU A 89 -9.63 -16.88 16.66
CA LEU A 89 -10.68 -15.99 17.16
C LEU A 89 -11.74 -16.79 17.96
N GLU A 90 -12.10 -16.29 19.12
CA GLU A 90 -13.16 -16.88 19.95
C GLU A 90 -14.55 -16.33 19.59
N ALA A 91 -14.63 -15.07 19.14
CA ALA A 91 -15.87 -14.40 18.84
C ALA A 91 -16.50 -14.83 17.51
N GLU A 92 -17.79 -15.10 17.52
CA GLU A 92 -18.61 -15.24 16.31
C GLU A 92 -19.19 -13.87 15.97
N GLU A 93 -18.44 -13.07 15.21
CA GLU A 93 -18.98 -11.86 14.61
C GLU A 93 -19.46 -12.18 13.20
N GLN A 94 -20.62 -11.64 12.83
CA GLN A 94 -21.10 -11.76 11.46
C GLN A 94 -20.23 -10.87 10.56
N VAL A 95 -19.27 -11.48 9.89
CA VAL A 95 -18.34 -10.78 9.02
C VAL A 95 -18.72 -11.04 7.57
N LEU A 96 -18.78 -9.98 6.78
CA LEU A 96 -19.08 -10.03 5.37
C LEU A 96 -17.90 -9.47 4.56
N LEU A 97 -17.50 -10.21 3.54
CA LEU A 97 -16.70 -9.65 2.43
C LEU A 97 -17.66 -9.25 1.31
N VAL A 98 -17.42 -8.09 0.72
CA VAL A 98 -18.23 -7.62 -0.41
C VAL A 98 -17.91 -8.49 -1.63
N GLU A 99 -18.97 -8.97 -2.30
CA GLU A 99 -18.82 -9.71 -3.55
C GLU A 99 -18.07 -8.88 -4.60
N GLY A 100 -17.03 -9.47 -5.15
CA GLY A 100 -16.27 -8.89 -6.26
C GLY A 100 -17.03 -8.97 -7.59
N GLY A 101 -16.30 -8.70 -8.68
CA GLY A 101 -16.82 -8.89 -10.04
C GLY A 101 -17.63 -7.73 -10.61
N LYS A 102 -17.81 -6.64 -9.86
CA LYS A 102 -18.41 -5.41 -10.40
C LYS A 102 -17.40 -4.65 -11.26
N THR A 103 -17.82 -4.21 -12.41
CA THR A 103 -17.03 -3.31 -13.25
C THR A 103 -17.21 -1.88 -12.72
N TYR A 104 -16.11 -1.26 -12.36
CA TYR A 104 -16.09 0.15 -11.98
C TYR A 104 -15.71 1.01 -13.19
N ALA A 105 -16.29 2.19 -13.30
CA ALA A 105 -15.85 3.15 -14.30
C ALA A 105 -14.38 3.51 -14.09
N PRO A 106 -13.56 3.55 -15.16
CA PRO A 106 -12.17 3.96 -15.02
C PRO A 106 -12.11 5.38 -14.46
N LEU A 107 -11.25 5.59 -13.48
CA LEU A 107 -10.94 6.94 -13.03
C LEU A 107 -10.12 7.62 -14.13
N ASN A 108 -10.73 8.56 -14.86
CA ASN A 108 -10.01 9.45 -15.77
C ASN A 108 -9.13 10.40 -14.95
N ARG A 109 -7.96 9.91 -14.53
CA ARG A 109 -6.90 10.75 -13.99
C ARG A 109 -5.81 10.83 -15.04
N GLU A 110 -5.43 12.04 -15.39
CA GLU A 110 -4.19 12.28 -16.13
C GLU A 110 -3.04 11.64 -15.34
N PRO A 111 -2.16 10.84 -15.98
CA PRO A 111 -1.01 10.30 -15.32
C PRO A 111 -0.14 11.46 -14.82
N TYR A 112 -0.01 11.58 -13.51
CA TYR A 112 0.86 12.57 -12.90
C TYR A 112 2.27 11.98 -12.83
N ALA A 113 3.20 12.59 -13.57
CA ALA A 113 4.61 12.27 -13.43
C ALA A 113 5.16 12.97 -12.18
N LEU A 114 5.74 12.21 -11.26
CA LEU A 114 6.47 12.78 -10.13
C LEU A 114 7.62 13.64 -10.68
N PRO A 115 7.82 14.86 -10.18
CA PRO A 115 8.94 15.68 -10.59
C PRO A 115 10.27 15.03 -10.18
N GLU A 116 11.30 15.27 -10.96
CA GLU A 116 12.67 14.87 -10.63
C GLU A 116 13.10 15.49 -9.29
N THR A 117 13.89 14.75 -8.52
CA THR A 117 14.34 15.17 -7.18
C THR A 117 15.00 16.55 -7.20
N GLN A 118 15.86 16.82 -8.21
CA GLN A 118 16.52 18.11 -8.32
C GLN A 118 15.54 19.26 -8.54
N ALA A 119 14.47 19.05 -9.33
CA ALA A 119 13.44 20.06 -9.53
C ALA A 119 12.65 20.38 -8.26
N LEU A 120 12.44 19.40 -7.36
CA LEU A 120 11.85 19.62 -6.05
C LEU A 120 12.77 20.48 -5.16
N ILE A 121 14.04 20.15 -5.11
CA ILE A 121 15.07 20.90 -4.37
C ILE A 121 15.12 22.35 -4.85
N ASP A 122 15.25 22.58 -6.16
CA ASP A 122 15.31 23.92 -6.76
C ASP A 122 14.03 24.72 -6.47
N THR A 123 12.87 24.06 -6.49
CA THR A 123 11.58 24.68 -6.18
C THR A 123 11.53 25.15 -4.74
N VAL A 124 11.94 24.31 -3.79
CA VAL A 124 11.92 24.62 -2.35
C VAL A 124 12.88 25.78 -2.05
N LEU A 125 14.12 25.73 -2.55
CA LEU A 125 15.11 26.81 -2.33
C LEU A 125 14.66 28.13 -2.95
N SER A 126 14.20 28.13 -4.20
CA SER A 126 13.72 29.35 -4.87
C SER A 126 12.47 29.93 -4.20
N THR A 127 11.62 29.10 -3.63
CA THR A 127 10.45 29.55 -2.86
C THR A 127 10.89 30.22 -1.57
N GLN A 128 11.85 29.67 -0.85
CA GLN A 128 12.40 30.25 0.37
C GLN A 128 13.07 31.62 0.08
N GLU A 129 13.84 31.73 -0.99
CA GLU A 129 14.44 33.01 -1.41
C GLU A 129 13.37 34.10 -1.65
N LYS A 130 12.27 33.74 -2.31
CA LYS A 130 11.15 34.65 -2.56
C LYS A 130 10.46 35.07 -1.26
N LEU A 131 10.30 34.15 -0.32
CA LEU A 131 9.72 34.43 1.00
C LEU A 131 10.58 35.43 1.79
N TYR A 132 11.88 35.20 1.87
CA TYR A 132 12.82 36.12 2.57
C TYR A 132 12.93 37.50 1.89
N ALA A 133 12.80 37.51 0.55
CA ALA A 133 12.76 38.80 -0.15
C ALA A 133 11.45 39.58 0.09
N ALA A 134 10.34 38.88 0.35
CA ALA A 134 9.06 39.51 0.62
C ALA A 134 8.91 39.95 2.08
N ASP A 135 9.44 39.17 3.03
CA ASP A 135 9.41 39.50 4.47
C ASP A 135 10.69 39.01 5.18
N PRO A 136 11.58 39.89 5.59
CA PRO A 136 12.81 39.55 6.31
C PRO A 136 12.58 39.01 7.74
N MET A 137 11.34 38.98 8.20
CA MET A 137 10.96 38.43 9.52
C MET A 137 10.57 36.93 9.47
N VAL A 138 10.54 36.34 8.28
CA VAL A 138 10.19 34.92 8.06
C VAL A 138 11.38 34.03 8.39
#